data_dafdf79dfc5d0f50bc093ea3e7faff3b
#
_entry.id   dafdf79dfc5d0f50bc093ea3e7faff3b
#
_cell.length_a   1.000
_cell.length_b   1.000
_cell.length_c   1.000
_cell.angle_alpha   90.00
_cell.angle_beta   90.00
_cell.angle_gamma   90.00
#
_symmetry.space_group_name_H-M   'P 1'
#
loop_
_entity.id
_entity.type
_entity.pdbx_description
1 polymer ?
#
loop_
_entity_poly.entity_id
_entity_poly.type
_entity_poly.pdbx_seq_one_letter_code
_entity_poly.pdbx_strand_id
1 'polypeptide(L)'
;IYDLGSKTILSYELSSSNNNQLVFNTLEKAVKQVKNTKGIIFHSDRGFQYTSRSFKAKLKEYKMIQSMSRVGCCIDNGPMESVWGMMKSEIYKGNKNFSFINYEQAVDELTKYIHFYNTNRITLKMAESIA
;
A
#
# COMPACT_ATOMS: atom_id res chain seq x y z
N ILE A 1 -2.27 -1.00 -0.03
CA ILE A 1 -2.09 -1.37 -1.46
C ILE A 1 -2.06 -0.12 -2.30
N TYR A 2 -1.03 -0.01 -3.10
CA TYR A 2 -0.76 1.14 -3.96
C TYR A 2 -0.90 0.75 -5.42
N ASP A 3 -1.66 1.52 -6.19
CA ASP A 3 -1.85 1.31 -7.62
C ASP A 3 -0.81 2.12 -8.39
N LEU A 4 0.11 1.43 -9.05
CA LEU A 4 1.16 2.08 -9.84
C LEU A 4 0.60 2.81 -11.07
N GLY A 5 -0.51 2.35 -11.61
CA GLY A 5 -1.13 2.98 -12.78
C GLY A 5 -1.73 4.33 -12.49
N SER A 6 -2.59 4.39 -11.46
CA SER A 6 -3.27 5.64 -11.08
C SER A 6 -2.47 6.48 -10.10
N LYS A 7 -1.40 5.95 -9.51
CA LYS A 7 -0.61 6.61 -8.47
C LYS A 7 -1.41 6.95 -7.23
N THR A 8 -2.35 6.08 -6.87
CA THR A 8 -3.21 6.26 -5.70
C THR A 8 -3.08 5.09 -4.73
N ILE A 9 -3.40 5.36 -3.47
CA ILE A 9 -3.50 4.32 -2.45
C ILE A 9 -4.91 3.75 -2.51
N LEU A 10 -5.06 2.53 -3.05
CA LEU A 10 -6.35 1.89 -3.24
C LEU A 10 -7.00 1.48 -1.92
N SER A 11 -6.22 0.90 -1.04
CA SER A 11 -6.72 0.41 0.24
C SER A 11 -5.62 0.39 1.28
N TYR A 12 -6.02 0.45 2.54
CA TYR A 12 -5.12 0.38 3.66
C TYR A 12 -5.83 -0.19 4.85
N GLU A 13 -5.07 -0.73 5.78
CA GLU A 13 -5.58 -1.27 7.04
C GLU A 13 -4.55 -0.99 8.13
N LEU A 14 -5.03 -0.55 9.27
CA LEU A 14 -4.22 -0.30 10.44
C LEU A 14 -4.63 -1.26 11.55
N SER A 15 -3.65 -1.88 12.19
CA SER A 15 -3.89 -2.82 13.27
C SER A 15 -2.77 -2.74 14.29
N SER A 16 -3.09 -3.10 15.51
CA SER A 16 -2.09 -3.22 16.58
C SER A 16 -1.21 -4.46 16.43
N SER A 17 -1.58 -5.38 15.54
CA SER A 17 -0.80 -6.58 15.27
C SER A 17 -0.64 -6.81 13.77
N ASN A 18 0.52 -7.34 13.39
CA ASN A 18 0.84 -7.65 12.01
C ASN A 18 0.60 -9.14 11.75
N ASN A 19 -0.52 -9.46 11.14
CA ASN A 19 -0.93 -10.85 10.89
C ASN A 19 -1.57 -11.00 9.51
N ASN A 20 -1.93 -12.26 9.17
CA ASN A 20 -2.55 -12.56 7.88
C ASN A 20 -3.88 -11.84 7.67
N GLN A 21 -4.65 -11.65 8.74
CA GLN A 21 -5.95 -10.99 8.65
C GLN A 21 -5.81 -9.54 8.18
N LEU A 22 -4.78 -8.84 8.64
CA LEU A 22 -4.50 -7.47 8.22
C LEU A 22 -4.31 -7.40 6.71
N VAL A 23 -3.50 -8.29 6.16
CA VAL A 23 -3.19 -8.33 4.73
C VAL A 23 -4.42 -8.74 3.92
N PHE A 24 -5.19 -9.72 4.39
CA PHE A 24 -6.40 -10.16 3.71
C PHE A 24 -7.47 -9.06 3.66
N ASN A 25 -7.68 -8.36 4.76
CA ASN A 25 -8.62 -7.24 4.81
C ASN A 25 -8.24 -6.15 3.82
N THR A 26 -6.97 -5.83 3.74
CA THR A 26 -6.46 -4.82 2.81
C THR A 26 -6.68 -5.24 1.36
N LEU A 27 -6.41 -6.51 1.04
CA LEU A 27 -6.63 -7.04 -0.29
C LEU A 27 -8.11 -7.02 -0.68
N GLU A 28 -8.99 -7.45 0.21
CA GLU A 28 -10.43 -7.45 -0.04
C GLU A 28 -10.97 -6.05 -0.31
N LYS A 29 -10.51 -5.05 0.44
CA LYS A 29 -10.89 -3.66 0.22
C LYS A 29 -10.44 -3.17 -1.17
N ALA A 30 -9.24 -3.53 -1.59
CA ALA A 30 -8.73 -3.14 -2.91
C ALA A 30 -9.53 -3.81 -4.03
N VAL A 31 -9.82 -5.09 -3.89
CA VAL A 31 -10.56 -5.87 -4.91
C VAL A 31 -11.97 -5.30 -5.14
N LYS A 32 -12.61 -4.81 -4.09
CA LYS A 32 -13.95 -4.22 -4.22
C LYS A 32 -13.96 -2.95 -5.08
N GLN A 33 -12.83 -2.28 -5.24
CA GLN A 33 -12.73 -1.06 -6.02
C GLN A 33 -12.37 -1.33 -7.49
N VAL A 34 -12.08 -2.57 -7.84
CA VAL A 34 -11.65 -2.95 -9.19
C VAL A 34 -12.72 -3.83 -9.81
N LYS A 35 -13.16 -3.48 -11.03
CA LYS A 35 -14.23 -4.22 -11.72
C LYS A 35 -13.80 -5.63 -12.13
N ASN A 36 -12.54 -5.79 -12.55
CA ASN A 36 -12.02 -7.07 -13.00
C ASN A 36 -10.57 -7.21 -12.55
N THR A 37 -10.31 -8.19 -11.70
CA THR A 37 -8.98 -8.44 -11.14
C THR A 37 -8.15 -9.43 -11.96
N LYS A 38 -8.75 -10.07 -12.97
CA LYS A 38 -8.05 -11.07 -13.77
C LYS A 38 -6.82 -10.48 -14.46
N GLY A 39 -5.67 -11.12 -14.24
CA GLY A 39 -4.42 -10.72 -14.86
C GLY A 39 -3.68 -9.57 -14.17
N ILE A 40 -4.26 -8.98 -13.13
CA ILE A 40 -3.58 -7.94 -12.37
C ILE A 40 -2.41 -8.54 -11.61
N ILE A 41 -1.25 -7.88 -11.68
CA ILE A 41 -0.06 -8.31 -10.95
C ILE A 41 -0.07 -7.68 -9.57
N PHE A 42 -0.03 -8.52 -8.55
CA PHE A 42 0.12 -8.10 -7.15
C PHE A 42 1.57 -8.32 -6.74
N HIS A 43 2.29 -7.22 -6.53
CA HIS A 43 3.70 -7.28 -6.14
C HIS A 43 3.86 -6.94 -4.66
N SER A 44 4.69 -7.71 -3.96
CA SER A 44 5.00 -7.49 -2.54
C SER A 44 6.44 -7.89 -2.25
N ASP A 45 6.89 -7.59 -1.02
CA ASP A 45 8.10 -8.19 -0.49
C ASP A 45 7.84 -9.66 -0.11
N ARG A 46 8.81 -10.31 0.55
CA ARG A 46 8.70 -11.70 0.98
C ARG A 46 8.29 -11.86 2.43
N GLY A 47 7.51 -10.91 2.95
CA GLY A 47 6.95 -11.04 4.29
C GLY A 47 6.14 -12.32 4.44
N PHE A 48 6.11 -12.90 5.65
CA PHE A 48 5.48 -14.21 5.87
C PHE A 48 4.00 -14.23 5.47
N GLN A 49 3.29 -13.11 5.60
CA GLN A 49 1.89 -13.00 5.21
C GLN A 49 1.70 -13.26 3.71
N TYR A 50 2.63 -12.76 2.89
CA TYR A 50 2.54 -12.86 1.43
C TYR A 50 3.04 -14.21 0.90
N THR A 51 3.86 -14.92 1.67
CA THR A 51 4.37 -16.25 1.28
C THR A 51 3.46 -17.38 1.73
N SER A 52 2.44 -17.09 2.53
CA SER A 52 1.51 -18.10 3.03
C SER A 52 0.69 -18.74 1.92
N ARG A 53 0.32 -19.99 2.12
CA ARG A 53 -0.55 -20.71 1.18
C ARG A 53 -1.92 -20.06 1.06
N SER A 54 -2.42 -19.55 2.19
CA SER A 54 -3.73 -18.86 2.24
C SER A 54 -3.75 -17.63 1.35
N PHE A 55 -2.68 -16.84 1.37
CA PHE A 55 -2.59 -15.64 0.56
C PHE A 55 -2.49 -15.98 -0.93
N LYS A 56 -1.66 -16.97 -1.27
CA LYS A 56 -1.54 -17.46 -2.65
C LYS A 56 -2.88 -17.95 -3.19
N ALA A 57 -3.62 -18.70 -2.37
CA ALA A 57 -4.94 -19.19 -2.75
C ALA A 57 -5.93 -18.04 -2.99
N LYS A 58 -5.86 -16.99 -2.17
CA LYS A 58 -6.72 -15.82 -2.30
C LYS A 58 -6.46 -15.07 -3.60
N LEU A 59 -5.19 -14.86 -3.95
CA LEU A 59 -4.82 -14.24 -5.22
C LEU A 59 -5.29 -15.07 -6.41
N LYS A 60 -5.15 -16.39 -6.32
CA LYS A 60 -5.60 -17.29 -7.36
C LYS A 60 -7.13 -17.25 -7.54
N GLU A 61 -7.86 -17.14 -6.44
CA GLU A 61 -9.32 -16.99 -6.46
C GLU A 61 -9.73 -15.75 -7.25
N TYR A 62 -9.00 -14.64 -7.09
CA TYR A 62 -9.24 -13.41 -7.83
C TYR A 62 -8.60 -13.40 -9.22
N LYS A 63 -7.93 -14.49 -9.60
CA LYS A 63 -7.21 -14.64 -10.87
C LYS A 63 -6.11 -13.59 -11.06
N MET A 64 -5.51 -13.16 -9.96
CA MET A 64 -4.38 -12.25 -9.95
C MET A 64 -3.06 -13.01 -10.05
N ILE A 65 -2.03 -12.33 -10.53
CA ILE A 65 -0.69 -12.90 -10.67
C ILE A 65 0.16 -12.41 -9.51
N GLN A 66 0.71 -13.36 -8.74
CA GLN A 66 1.57 -13.00 -7.62
C GLN A 66 3.00 -12.75 -8.10
N SER A 67 3.56 -11.62 -7.69
CA SER A 67 4.95 -11.24 -7.91
C SER A 67 5.57 -10.86 -6.58
N MET A 68 6.80 -11.29 -6.33
CA MET A 68 7.50 -10.98 -5.10
C MET A 68 8.91 -10.47 -5.39
N SER A 69 9.42 -9.58 -4.53
CA SER A 69 10.80 -9.13 -4.60
C SER A 69 11.74 -10.33 -4.54
N ARG A 70 12.82 -10.28 -5.30
CA ARG A 70 13.85 -11.32 -5.24
C ARG A 70 14.52 -11.31 -3.88
N VAL A 71 14.97 -12.47 -3.43
CA VAL A 71 15.66 -12.61 -2.14
C VAL A 71 16.85 -11.68 -2.11
N GLY A 72 16.92 -10.83 -1.06
CA GLY A 72 18.02 -9.88 -0.90
C GLY A 72 18.00 -8.68 -1.84
N CYS A 73 16.95 -8.50 -2.65
CA CYS A 73 16.83 -7.42 -3.62
C CYS A 73 15.72 -6.44 -3.25
N CYS A 74 15.95 -5.60 -2.25
CA CYS A 74 14.97 -4.62 -1.78
C CYS A 74 14.59 -3.60 -2.88
N ILE A 75 15.45 -3.38 -3.87
CA ILE A 75 15.17 -2.48 -4.99
C ILE A 75 13.95 -2.93 -5.80
N ASP A 76 13.60 -4.20 -5.77
CA ASP A 76 12.43 -4.73 -6.46
C ASP A 76 11.12 -4.17 -5.91
N ASN A 77 11.15 -3.63 -4.68
CA ASN A 77 9.98 -3.02 -4.04
C ASN A 77 10.11 -1.49 -3.92
N GLY A 78 10.97 -0.90 -4.74
CA GLY A 78 11.29 0.52 -4.72
C GLY A 78 10.10 1.46 -4.76
N PRO A 79 9.11 1.29 -5.68
CA PRO A 79 7.95 2.17 -5.72
C PRO A 79 7.18 2.24 -4.40
N MET A 80 6.97 1.11 -3.74
CA MET A 80 6.27 1.07 -2.45
C MET A 80 7.10 1.70 -1.34
N GLU A 81 8.40 1.45 -1.33
CA GLU A 81 9.31 2.08 -0.36
C GLU A 81 9.35 3.59 -0.53
N SER A 82 9.28 4.08 -1.77
CA SER A 82 9.20 5.51 -2.06
C SER A 82 7.93 6.13 -1.49
N VAL A 83 6.79 5.45 -1.61
CA VAL A 83 5.52 5.90 -1.03
C VAL A 83 5.63 5.99 0.50
N TRP A 84 6.21 4.96 1.14
CA TRP A 84 6.40 4.96 2.59
C TRP A 84 7.31 6.08 3.05
N GLY A 85 8.43 6.30 2.35
CA GLY A 85 9.37 7.37 2.68
C GLY A 85 8.72 8.74 2.57
N MET A 86 7.98 8.96 1.51
CA MET A 86 7.26 10.21 1.28
C MET A 86 6.19 10.46 2.35
N MET A 87 5.42 9.45 2.68
CA MET A 87 4.39 9.52 3.72
C MET A 87 4.99 9.92 5.06
N LYS A 88 6.06 9.23 5.47
CA LYS A 88 6.73 9.53 6.73
C LYS A 88 7.26 10.95 6.76
N SER A 89 7.89 11.40 5.67
CA SER A 89 8.44 12.73 5.57
C SER A 89 7.36 13.81 5.68
N GLU A 90 6.26 13.65 4.99
CA GLU A 90 5.19 14.64 4.96
C GLU A 90 4.39 14.67 6.26
N ILE A 91 4.09 13.52 6.86
CA ILE A 91 3.35 13.45 8.13
C ILE A 91 4.18 14.03 9.26
N TYR A 92 5.46 13.66 9.33
CA TYR A 92 6.34 14.10 10.41
C TYR A 92 6.87 15.51 10.21
N LYS A 93 6.71 16.08 9.04
CA LYS A 93 7.12 17.45 8.71
C LYS A 93 8.59 17.74 9.07
N GLY A 94 9.45 16.73 8.86
CA GLY A 94 10.88 16.83 9.18
C GLY A 94 11.24 16.59 10.63
N ASN A 95 10.29 16.34 11.51
CA ASN A 95 10.57 16.05 12.92
C ASN A 95 10.87 14.57 13.08
N LYS A 96 12.16 14.22 13.17
CA LYS A 96 12.60 12.83 13.28
C LYS A 96 12.19 12.15 14.59
N ASN A 97 11.85 12.92 15.60
CA ASN A 97 11.44 12.40 16.91
C ASN A 97 9.91 12.34 17.06
N PHE A 98 9.19 12.69 16.02
CA PHE A 98 7.73 12.63 16.05
C PHE A 98 7.27 11.16 16.17
N SER A 99 6.30 10.94 17.07
CA SER A 99 5.62 9.66 17.18
C SER A 99 4.16 9.91 17.53
N PHE A 100 3.30 8.95 17.18
CA PHE A 100 1.90 9.05 17.55
C PHE A 100 1.73 8.76 19.03
N ILE A 101 0.86 9.53 19.69
CA ILE A 101 0.57 9.37 21.12
C ILE A 101 -0.13 8.03 21.37
N ASN A 102 -1.04 7.63 20.47
CA ASN A 102 -1.78 6.38 20.59
C ASN A 102 -2.25 5.89 19.21
N TYR A 103 -2.87 4.72 19.19
CA TYR A 103 -3.38 4.10 17.98
C TYR A 103 -4.43 4.96 17.28
N GLU A 104 -5.34 5.57 18.04
CA GLU A 104 -6.40 6.41 17.48
C GLU A 104 -5.83 7.63 16.75
N GLN A 105 -4.81 8.27 17.29
CA GLN A 105 -4.13 9.37 16.63
C GLN A 105 -3.48 8.90 15.33
N ALA A 106 -2.84 7.74 15.33
CA ALA A 106 -2.23 7.18 14.13
C ALA A 106 -3.28 6.94 13.04
N VAL A 107 -4.41 6.35 13.39
CA VAL A 107 -5.51 6.11 12.44
C VAL A 107 -6.00 7.43 11.85
N ASP A 108 -6.25 8.42 12.68
CA ASP A 108 -6.76 9.72 12.23
C ASP A 108 -5.79 10.42 11.29
N GLU A 109 -4.53 10.53 11.67
CA GLU A 109 -3.51 11.23 10.87
C GLU A 109 -3.23 10.51 9.55
N LEU A 110 -3.13 9.19 9.56
CA LEU A 110 -2.88 8.41 8.36
C LEU A 110 -4.08 8.44 7.42
N THR A 111 -5.30 8.38 7.96
CA THR A 111 -6.52 8.48 7.15
C THR A 111 -6.58 9.83 6.44
N LYS A 112 -6.32 10.91 7.14
CA LYS A 112 -6.29 12.26 6.56
C LYS A 112 -5.22 12.37 5.48
N TYR A 113 -4.03 11.83 5.73
CA TYR A 113 -2.94 11.88 4.77
C TYR A 113 -3.27 11.08 3.50
N ILE A 114 -3.82 9.90 3.64
CA ILE A 114 -4.17 9.06 2.49
C ILE A 114 -5.24 9.75 1.63
N HIS A 115 -6.23 10.35 2.26
CA HIS A 115 -7.23 11.12 1.54
C HIS A 115 -6.60 12.29 0.76
N PHE A 116 -5.72 13.05 1.41
CA PHE A 116 -4.96 14.13 0.78
C PHE A 116 -4.13 13.62 -0.40
N TYR A 117 -3.40 12.52 -0.18
CA TYR A 117 -2.55 11.92 -1.21
C TYR A 117 -3.35 11.55 -2.45
N ASN A 118 -4.53 10.95 -2.28
CA ASN A 118 -5.34 10.48 -3.39
C ASN A 118 -6.08 11.60 -4.13
N THR A 119 -6.38 12.71 -3.45
CA THR A 119 -7.26 13.74 -4.01
C THR A 119 -6.56 15.06 -4.33
N ASN A 120 -5.64 15.50 -3.48
CA ASN A 120 -5.07 16.85 -3.55
C ASN A 120 -3.58 16.89 -3.89
N ARG A 121 -2.86 15.79 -3.67
CA ARG A 121 -1.42 15.76 -3.93
C ARG A 121 -1.16 15.64 -5.42
N ILE A 122 -0.36 16.54 -5.96
CA ILE A 122 0.03 16.52 -7.37
C ILE A 122 1.49 16.08 -7.47
N THR A 123 1.74 15.01 -8.25
CA THR A 123 3.10 14.59 -8.62
C THR A 123 3.46 15.19 -9.97
N LEU A 124 4.76 15.22 -10.29
CA LEU A 124 5.22 15.70 -11.60
C LEU A 124 4.52 14.95 -12.75
N LYS A 125 4.37 13.64 -12.61
CA LYS A 125 3.72 12.82 -13.62
C LYS A 125 2.26 13.17 -13.80
N MET A 126 1.55 13.46 -12.72
CA MET A 126 0.15 13.90 -12.78
C MET A 126 0.04 15.28 -13.40
N ALA A 127 0.94 16.18 -13.06
CA ALA A 127 1.00 17.52 -13.65
C ALA A 127 1.23 17.46 -15.16
N GLU A 128 2.13 16.60 -15.62
CA GLU A 128 2.36 16.37 -17.05
C GLU A 128 1.11 15.84 -17.76
N SER A 129 0.35 14.97 -17.10
CA SER A 129 -0.89 14.42 -17.65
C SER A 129 -2.00 15.47 -17.78
N ILE A 130 -2.02 16.45 -16.88
CA ILE A 130 -3.01 17.53 -16.88
C ILE A 130 -2.63 18.60 -17.93
N ALA A 131 -1.37 18.84 -18.07
CA ALA A 131 -0.85 19.83 -19.01
C ALA A 131 -0.99 19.37 -20.44
#